data_e976540943b04f08349d35464c6f735f
#
_entry.id   e976540943b04f08349d35464c6f735f
#
_cell.length_a   1.000
_cell.length_b   1.000
_cell.length_c   1.000
_cell.angle_alpha   90.00
_cell.angle_beta   90.00
_cell.angle_gamma   90.00
#
_symmetry.space_group_name_H-M   'P 1'
#
loop_
_entity.id
_entity.type
_entity.pdbx_description
1 polymer ?
#
loop_
_entity_poly.entity_id
_entity_poly.type
_entity_poly.pdbx_seq_one_letter_code
_entity_poly.pdbx_strand_id
1 'polypeptide(L)'
;MTLSIALSGDTAHFPGNTLPALRSAWRAGADLVKVDVHLSSDGYPVLVDERVATAPGAPPRPVTDLTLAELAAARDDVERRVPTLMEVLGEFRPGVAPPLLIDAAAPDAVLAADALLRERGLADRVLFTGSVETLGALRSRSSEAPLLLAWDQPGLPPEDVARTLHPTYLGVRNTFLNRERIGEIHRFGYRVAVWNVNEFPEMARYVGMGVDALATERIEDLTSLTKDAEKEGRQTAESA
;
A
#
# COMPACT_ATOMS: atom_id res chain seq x y z
N MET A 1 -14.68 -8.89 7.62
CA MET A 1 -13.87 -9.35 6.46
C MET A 1 -12.53 -8.63 6.50
N THR A 2 -11.43 -9.36 6.42
CA THR A 2 -10.08 -8.77 6.42
C THR A 2 -9.64 -8.52 4.98
N LEU A 3 -9.27 -7.27 4.64
CA LEU A 3 -8.74 -6.92 3.32
C LEU A 3 -7.30 -7.43 3.16
N SER A 4 -6.99 -7.96 1.99
CA SER A 4 -5.67 -8.41 1.60
C SER A 4 -4.90 -7.29 0.88
N ILE A 5 -3.70 -6.96 1.37
CA ILE A 5 -2.83 -5.93 0.78
C ILE A 5 -1.54 -6.60 0.28
N ALA A 6 -1.29 -6.52 -1.02
CA ALA A 6 -0.03 -6.94 -1.61
C ALA A 6 1.03 -5.84 -1.46
N LEU A 7 2.14 -6.12 -0.79
CA LEU A 7 3.24 -5.18 -0.60
C LEU A 7 4.10 -5.09 -1.86
N SER A 8 4.07 -3.91 -2.52
CA SER A 8 4.78 -3.61 -3.76
C SER A 8 4.45 -4.58 -4.91
N GLY A 9 3.25 -5.22 -4.84
CA GLY A 9 2.81 -6.27 -5.75
C GLY A 9 3.09 -7.70 -5.23
N ASP A 10 3.18 -8.66 -6.13
CA ASP A 10 3.54 -10.06 -5.82
C ASP A 10 5.06 -10.22 -5.79
N THR A 11 5.66 -9.84 -4.69
CA THR A 11 7.11 -9.84 -4.51
C THR A 11 7.70 -11.22 -4.24
N ALA A 12 6.87 -12.24 -4.05
CA ALA A 12 7.32 -13.63 -4.01
C ALA A 12 7.83 -14.12 -5.38
N HIS A 13 7.30 -13.57 -6.48
CA HIS A 13 7.59 -14.03 -7.84
C HIS A 13 8.24 -12.96 -8.74
N PHE A 14 8.05 -11.68 -8.45
CA PHE A 14 8.51 -10.56 -9.26
C PHE A 14 9.21 -9.49 -8.42
N PRO A 15 10.13 -8.70 -9.01
CA PRO A 15 10.65 -7.50 -8.35
C PRO A 15 9.50 -6.54 -7.97
N GLY A 16 9.51 -6.03 -6.75
CA GLY A 16 8.50 -5.10 -6.26
C GLY A 16 8.39 -3.82 -7.09
N ASN A 17 7.24 -3.14 -7.02
CA ASN A 17 6.97 -1.89 -7.73
C ASN A 17 7.08 -1.97 -9.26
N THR A 18 7.02 -3.17 -9.85
CA THR A 18 7.01 -3.39 -11.30
C THR A 18 5.61 -3.77 -11.80
N LEU A 19 5.31 -3.44 -13.06
CA LEU A 19 4.01 -3.81 -13.64
C LEU A 19 3.73 -5.32 -13.58
N PRO A 20 4.68 -6.25 -13.83
CA PRO A 20 4.46 -7.68 -13.64
C PRO A 20 4.06 -8.04 -12.21
N ALA A 21 4.74 -7.49 -11.18
CA ALA A 21 4.40 -7.74 -9.78
C ALA A 21 2.98 -7.26 -9.44
N LEU A 22 2.61 -6.06 -9.90
CA LEU A 22 1.28 -5.50 -9.66
C LEU A 22 0.18 -6.31 -10.36
N ARG A 23 0.39 -6.71 -11.61
CA ARG A 23 -0.53 -7.57 -12.37
C ARG A 23 -0.71 -8.95 -11.74
N SER A 24 0.38 -9.53 -11.22
CA SER A 24 0.33 -10.83 -10.53
C SER A 24 -0.49 -10.73 -9.24
N ALA A 25 -0.24 -9.73 -8.40
CA ALA A 25 -1.02 -9.48 -7.18
C ALA A 25 -2.51 -9.27 -7.48
N TRP A 26 -2.84 -8.54 -8.54
CA TRP A 26 -4.21 -8.38 -8.99
C TRP A 26 -4.85 -9.73 -9.37
N ARG A 27 -4.18 -10.55 -10.19
CA ARG A 27 -4.68 -11.87 -10.60
C ARG A 27 -4.84 -12.83 -9.42
N ALA A 28 -3.97 -12.73 -8.42
CA ALA A 28 -4.09 -13.46 -7.17
C ALA A 28 -5.34 -13.05 -6.36
N GLY A 29 -5.93 -11.88 -6.69
CA GLY A 29 -7.15 -11.37 -6.09
C GLY A 29 -6.91 -10.53 -4.84
N ALA A 30 -5.82 -9.78 -4.80
CA ALA A 30 -5.57 -8.76 -3.78
C ALA A 30 -6.71 -7.73 -3.75
N ASP A 31 -7.14 -7.32 -2.54
CA ASP A 31 -8.13 -6.25 -2.37
C ASP A 31 -7.50 -4.87 -2.54
N LEU A 32 -6.22 -4.73 -2.20
CA LEU A 32 -5.40 -3.53 -2.37
C LEU A 32 -3.99 -3.93 -2.83
N VAL A 33 -3.37 -3.08 -3.64
CA VAL A 33 -1.95 -3.22 -4.00
C VAL A 33 -1.20 -1.99 -3.52
N LYS A 34 -0.28 -2.18 -2.57
CA LYS A 34 0.62 -1.11 -2.12
C LYS A 34 1.68 -0.83 -3.17
N VAL A 35 1.93 0.44 -3.43
CA VAL A 35 2.98 0.92 -4.32
C VAL A 35 3.78 2.03 -3.66
N ASP A 36 5.11 1.99 -3.81
CA ASP A 36 6.02 3.00 -3.27
C ASP A 36 6.22 4.09 -4.33
N VAL A 37 5.82 5.33 -4.01
CA VAL A 37 5.84 6.44 -4.95
C VAL A 37 6.88 7.47 -4.54
N HIS A 38 7.82 7.72 -5.45
CA HIS A 38 8.84 8.77 -5.36
C HIS A 38 8.69 9.76 -6.51
N LEU A 39 9.34 10.93 -6.43
CA LEU A 39 9.51 11.82 -7.57
C LEU A 39 10.88 11.62 -8.20
N SER A 40 10.94 11.56 -9.52
CA SER A 40 12.18 11.74 -10.28
C SER A 40 12.66 13.18 -10.18
N SER A 41 13.91 13.46 -10.50
CA SER A 41 14.46 14.82 -10.45
C SER A 41 13.77 15.80 -11.40
N ASP A 42 13.12 15.30 -12.43
CA ASP A 42 12.31 16.05 -13.39
C ASP A 42 10.79 16.02 -13.09
N GLY A 43 10.41 15.58 -11.86
CA GLY A 43 9.08 15.76 -11.28
C GLY A 43 8.03 14.71 -11.65
N TYR A 44 8.41 13.56 -12.20
CA TYR A 44 7.47 12.48 -12.50
C TYR A 44 7.29 11.55 -11.31
N PRO A 45 6.03 11.27 -10.88
CA PRO A 45 5.75 10.21 -9.92
C PRO A 45 6.08 8.83 -10.51
N VAL A 46 7.01 8.12 -9.89
CA VAL A 46 7.51 6.81 -10.32
C VAL A 46 7.38 5.79 -9.21
N LEU A 47 7.19 4.51 -9.57
CA LEU A 47 7.11 3.41 -8.62
C LEU A 47 8.46 2.72 -8.52
N VAL A 48 9.12 2.90 -7.39
CA VAL A 48 10.46 2.35 -7.18
C VAL A 48 10.85 2.45 -5.70
N ASP A 49 11.83 1.66 -5.29
CA ASP A 49 12.48 1.83 -3.99
C ASP A 49 13.24 3.15 -3.91
N GLU A 50 13.51 3.65 -2.72
CA GLU A 50 14.18 4.94 -2.47
C GLU A 50 15.48 5.15 -3.27
N ARG A 51 16.21 4.08 -3.54
CA ARG A 51 17.51 4.12 -4.21
C ARG A 51 17.60 3.11 -5.35
N VAL A 52 18.13 3.54 -6.49
CA VAL A 52 18.24 2.73 -7.71
C VAL A 52 19.69 2.66 -8.17
N ALA A 53 20.16 1.45 -8.49
CA ALA A 53 21.41 1.26 -9.22
C ALA A 53 21.18 1.52 -10.72
N THR A 54 21.92 2.47 -11.30
CA THR A 54 21.75 2.90 -12.70
C THR A 54 22.55 2.07 -13.71
N ALA A 55 23.43 1.18 -13.22
CA ALA A 55 24.14 0.20 -14.01
C ALA A 55 24.56 -1.00 -13.15
N PRO A 56 24.83 -2.18 -13.74
CA PRO A 56 25.37 -3.33 -13.01
C PRO A 56 26.63 -2.97 -12.21
N GLY A 57 26.60 -3.19 -10.90
CA GLY A 57 27.74 -2.89 -10.02
C GLY A 57 27.90 -1.41 -9.63
N ALA A 58 27.09 -0.51 -10.15
CA ALA A 58 27.10 0.89 -9.72
C ALA A 58 26.44 1.03 -8.32
N PRO A 59 26.93 1.96 -7.47
CA PRO A 59 26.25 2.23 -6.20
C PRO A 59 24.86 2.81 -6.45
N PRO A 60 23.84 2.40 -5.68
CA PRO A 60 22.49 2.96 -5.81
C PRO A 60 22.47 4.46 -5.52
N ARG A 61 21.82 5.23 -6.37
CA ARG A 61 21.57 6.67 -6.21
C ARG A 61 20.15 6.93 -5.72
N PRO A 62 19.91 8.04 -4.97
CA PRO A 62 18.54 8.45 -4.66
C PRO A 62 17.72 8.66 -5.94
N VAL A 63 16.45 8.26 -5.91
CA VAL A 63 15.52 8.45 -7.04
C VAL A 63 15.35 9.93 -7.38
N THR A 64 15.35 10.77 -6.36
CA THR A 64 15.24 12.23 -6.49
C THR A 64 16.38 12.89 -7.27
N ASP A 65 17.50 12.18 -7.44
CA ASP A 65 18.68 12.65 -8.20
C ASP A 65 18.66 12.12 -9.65
N LEU A 66 17.67 11.35 -10.05
CA LEU A 66 17.58 10.68 -11.34
C LEU A 66 16.38 11.21 -12.13
N THR A 67 16.61 11.53 -13.40
CA THR A 67 15.55 11.84 -14.35
C THR A 67 14.77 10.58 -14.72
N LEU A 68 13.56 10.75 -15.24
CA LEU A 68 12.77 9.63 -15.78
C LEU A 68 13.54 8.87 -16.87
N ALA A 69 14.30 9.56 -17.70
CA ALA A 69 15.13 8.94 -18.73
C ALA A 69 16.25 8.08 -18.14
N GLU A 70 16.94 8.55 -17.09
CA GLU A 70 17.95 7.77 -16.38
C GLU A 70 17.35 6.55 -15.67
N LEU A 71 16.17 6.70 -15.06
CA LEU A 71 15.45 5.60 -14.43
C LEU A 71 15.01 4.55 -15.46
N ALA A 72 14.53 4.97 -16.62
CA ALA A 72 14.18 4.08 -17.73
C ALA A 72 15.40 3.32 -18.28
N ALA A 73 16.56 3.98 -18.36
CA ALA A 73 17.81 3.37 -18.82
C ALA A 73 18.49 2.47 -17.76
N ALA A 74 18.12 2.61 -16.48
CA ALA A 74 18.74 1.86 -15.39
C ALA A 74 18.50 0.34 -15.44
N ARG A 75 17.53 -0.13 -16.22
CA ARG A 75 17.15 -1.53 -16.34
C ARG A 75 16.89 -1.88 -17.81
N ASP A 76 17.73 -2.74 -18.38
CA ASP A 76 17.63 -3.20 -19.79
C ASP A 76 16.40 -4.09 -20.02
N ASP A 77 15.81 -4.66 -18.96
CA ASP A 77 14.66 -5.54 -19.03
C ASP A 77 13.37 -4.73 -18.89
N VAL A 78 12.54 -4.76 -19.92
CA VAL A 78 11.24 -4.07 -19.96
C VAL A 78 10.32 -4.47 -18.79
N GLU A 79 10.41 -5.71 -18.32
CA GLU A 79 9.59 -6.20 -17.21
C GLU A 79 10.08 -5.71 -15.84
N ARG A 80 11.33 -5.27 -15.76
CA ARG A 80 11.94 -4.72 -14.52
C ARG A 80 12.08 -3.22 -14.54
N ARG A 81 11.65 -2.55 -15.61
CA ARG A 81 11.74 -1.09 -15.68
C ARG A 81 10.93 -0.41 -14.58
N VAL A 82 11.37 0.76 -14.18
CA VAL A 82 10.66 1.62 -13.24
C VAL A 82 9.41 2.19 -13.95
N PRO A 83 8.17 1.83 -13.52
CA PRO A 83 6.97 2.39 -14.13
C PRO A 83 6.68 3.77 -13.54
N THR A 84 6.07 4.62 -14.34
CA THR A 84 5.45 5.86 -13.83
C THR A 84 4.10 5.53 -13.18
N LEU A 85 3.65 6.35 -12.23
CA LEU A 85 2.32 6.23 -11.66
C LEU A 85 1.24 6.35 -12.75
N MET A 86 1.47 7.17 -13.76
CA MET A 86 0.57 7.33 -14.91
C MET A 86 0.37 6.01 -15.68
N GLU A 87 1.43 5.25 -15.92
CA GLU A 87 1.34 3.94 -16.59
C GLU A 87 0.55 2.95 -15.74
N VAL A 88 0.81 2.91 -14.44
CA VAL A 88 0.07 2.05 -13.50
C VAL A 88 -1.42 2.40 -13.50
N LEU A 89 -1.78 3.67 -13.39
CA LEU A 89 -3.18 4.12 -13.43
C LEU A 89 -3.86 3.81 -14.77
N GLY A 90 -3.10 3.73 -15.86
CA GLY A 90 -3.61 3.28 -17.17
C GLY A 90 -4.08 1.82 -17.19
N GLU A 91 -3.47 0.96 -16.34
CA GLU A 91 -3.83 -0.45 -16.22
C GLU A 91 -4.83 -0.70 -15.07
N PHE A 92 -4.66 -0.02 -13.95
CA PHE A 92 -5.49 -0.17 -12.75
C PHE A 92 -6.78 0.65 -12.85
N ARG A 93 -7.61 0.34 -13.86
CA ARG A 93 -8.86 1.05 -14.15
C ARG A 93 -9.99 0.65 -13.19
N PRO A 94 -10.95 1.57 -12.91
CA PRO A 94 -12.16 1.29 -12.14
C PRO A 94 -12.93 0.08 -12.66
N GLY A 95 -13.34 -0.81 -11.72
CA GLY A 95 -14.13 -2.00 -12.04
C GLY A 95 -13.35 -3.16 -12.68
N VAL A 96 -12.04 -2.97 -12.95
CA VAL A 96 -11.18 -3.98 -13.56
C VAL A 96 -10.08 -4.42 -12.61
N ALA A 97 -9.46 -3.50 -11.89
CA ALA A 97 -8.35 -3.76 -10.98
C ALA A 97 -8.64 -3.28 -9.56
N PRO A 98 -7.94 -3.82 -8.53
CA PRO A 98 -8.08 -3.37 -7.15
C PRO A 98 -7.64 -1.92 -6.98
N PRO A 99 -8.12 -1.22 -5.94
CA PRO A 99 -7.59 0.08 -5.55
C PRO A 99 -6.11 0.00 -5.18
N LEU A 100 -5.41 1.14 -5.26
CA LEU A 100 -4.02 1.26 -4.83
C LEU A 100 -3.94 1.80 -3.40
N LEU A 101 -2.95 1.30 -2.65
CA LEU A 101 -2.43 1.93 -1.44
C LEU A 101 -1.12 2.63 -1.83
N ILE A 102 -1.16 3.95 -1.97
CA ILE A 102 0.01 4.76 -2.36
C ILE A 102 0.81 5.12 -1.11
N ASP A 103 2.02 4.58 -1.01
CA ASP A 103 3.01 4.95 -0.01
C ASP A 103 3.91 6.03 -0.61
N ALA A 104 3.67 7.26 -0.24
CA ALA A 104 4.42 8.39 -0.78
C ALA A 104 5.59 8.75 0.13
N ALA A 105 6.78 8.77 -0.45
CA ALA A 105 8.04 8.94 0.28
C ALA A 105 8.20 10.34 0.91
N ALA A 106 7.58 11.37 0.30
CA ALA A 106 7.75 12.77 0.72
C ALA A 106 6.52 13.61 0.38
N PRO A 107 6.38 14.82 0.99
CA PRO A 107 5.24 15.72 0.75
C PRO A 107 5.02 16.09 -0.71
N ASP A 108 6.06 16.34 -1.47
CA ASP A 108 5.98 16.67 -2.91
C ASP A 108 5.53 15.45 -3.74
N ALA A 109 5.97 14.25 -3.39
CA ALA A 109 5.54 13.01 -4.04
C ALA A 109 4.04 12.75 -3.85
N VAL A 110 3.52 12.90 -2.61
CA VAL A 110 2.09 12.69 -2.36
C VAL A 110 1.24 13.74 -3.06
N LEU A 111 1.69 14.99 -3.10
CA LEU A 111 0.96 16.07 -3.76
C LEU A 111 0.93 15.90 -5.29
N ALA A 112 2.02 15.43 -5.90
CA ALA A 112 2.07 15.12 -7.32
C ALA A 112 1.18 13.90 -7.66
N ALA A 113 1.19 12.87 -6.81
CA ALA A 113 0.31 11.72 -6.97
C ALA A 113 -1.18 12.11 -6.86
N ASP A 114 -1.56 12.90 -5.85
CA ASP A 114 -2.94 13.39 -5.67
C ASP A 114 -3.39 14.25 -6.86
N ALA A 115 -2.54 15.14 -7.36
CA ALA A 115 -2.84 15.96 -8.52
C ALA A 115 -3.14 15.11 -9.77
N LEU A 116 -2.31 14.10 -10.05
CA LEU A 116 -2.50 13.17 -11.15
C LEU A 116 -3.79 12.35 -11.01
N LEU A 117 -4.09 11.87 -9.80
CA LEU A 117 -5.31 11.11 -9.51
C LEU A 117 -6.57 11.95 -9.70
N ARG A 118 -6.56 13.21 -9.26
CA ARG A 118 -7.67 14.15 -9.46
C ARG A 118 -7.90 14.46 -10.92
N GLU A 119 -6.83 14.72 -11.68
CA GLU A 119 -6.90 14.94 -13.12
C GLU A 119 -7.57 13.76 -13.85
N ARG A 120 -7.35 12.55 -13.35
CA ARG A 120 -7.90 11.30 -13.90
C ARG A 120 -9.25 10.89 -13.31
N GLY A 121 -9.78 11.60 -12.32
CA GLY A 121 -11.03 11.25 -11.63
C GLY A 121 -10.92 9.95 -10.81
N LEU A 122 -9.74 9.66 -10.24
CA LEU A 122 -9.43 8.43 -9.51
C LEU A 122 -9.11 8.67 -8.02
N ALA A 123 -9.25 9.90 -7.53
CA ALA A 123 -8.84 10.27 -6.17
C ALA A 123 -9.60 9.51 -5.05
N ASP A 124 -10.83 9.12 -5.29
CA ASP A 124 -11.69 8.35 -4.38
C ASP A 124 -11.40 6.83 -4.37
N ARG A 125 -10.54 6.37 -5.26
CA ARG A 125 -10.17 4.95 -5.41
C ARG A 125 -8.80 4.61 -4.85
N VAL A 126 -8.18 5.50 -4.12
CA VAL A 126 -6.83 5.35 -3.61
C VAL A 126 -6.82 5.58 -2.12
N LEU A 127 -6.10 4.73 -1.40
CA LEU A 127 -5.74 4.92 -0.01
C LEU A 127 -4.29 5.43 0.02
N PHE A 128 -3.99 6.44 0.84
CA PHE A 128 -2.64 6.96 0.98
C PHE A 128 -2.02 6.55 2.31
N THR A 129 -0.72 6.27 2.28
CA THR A 129 0.12 6.10 3.48
C THR A 129 1.44 6.85 3.31
N GLY A 130 2.17 7.01 4.42
CA GLY A 130 3.43 7.74 4.47
C GLY A 130 3.71 8.29 5.87
N SER A 131 4.69 9.18 5.97
CA SER A 131 4.98 9.88 7.22
C SER A 131 3.86 10.81 7.65
N VAL A 132 3.81 11.18 8.93
CA VAL A 132 2.87 12.19 9.46
C VAL A 132 2.99 13.51 8.68
N GLU A 133 4.20 13.93 8.33
CA GLU A 133 4.46 15.12 7.53
C GLU A 133 3.87 15.00 6.11
N THR A 134 4.13 13.88 5.44
CA THR A 134 3.62 13.60 4.09
C THR A 134 2.09 13.59 4.06
N LEU A 135 1.47 12.86 5.00
CA LEU A 135 0.02 12.80 5.11
C LEU A 135 -0.59 14.14 5.52
N GLY A 136 0.10 14.93 6.35
CA GLY A 136 -0.31 16.29 6.71
C GLY A 136 -0.33 17.24 5.51
N ALA A 137 0.68 17.15 4.63
CA ALA A 137 0.71 17.91 3.38
C ALA A 137 -0.46 17.55 2.46
N LEU A 138 -0.78 16.25 2.33
CA LEU A 138 -1.94 15.81 1.58
C LEU A 138 -3.25 16.32 2.21
N ARG A 139 -3.40 16.18 3.52
CA ARG A 139 -4.62 16.59 4.24
C ARG A 139 -4.91 18.08 4.09
N SER A 140 -3.88 18.92 4.03
CA SER A 140 -4.05 20.36 3.81
C SER A 140 -4.66 20.72 2.43
N ARG A 141 -4.55 19.83 1.44
CA ARG A 141 -5.10 19.99 0.10
C ARG A 141 -6.35 19.14 -0.16
N SER A 142 -6.44 18.00 0.49
CA SER A 142 -7.45 16.97 0.28
C SER A 142 -8.03 16.52 1.62
N SER A 143 -9.05 17.22 2.11
CA SER A 143 -9.69 16.91 3.39
C SER A 143 -10.31 15.51 3.45
N GLU A 144 -10.75 14.99 2.31
CA GLU A 144 -11.51 13.73 2.20
C GLU A 144 -10.65 12.52 1.77
N ALA A 145 -9.35 12.71 1.48
CA ALA A 145 -8.49 11.60 1.07
C ALA A 145 -8.45 10.51 2.14
N PRO A 146 -8.77 9.25 1.83
CA PRO A 146 -8.69 8.16 2.80
C PRO A 146 -7.22 7.85 3.14
N LEU A 147 -6.91 7.76 4.44
CA LEU A 147 -5.55 7.58 4.93
C LEU A 147 -5.39 6.30 5.74
N LEU A 148 -4.26 5.63 5.54
CA LEU A 148 -3.71 4.63 6.44
C LEU A 148 -2.51 5.27 7.15
N LEU A 149 -2.63 5.55 8.44
CA LEU A 149 -1.51 6.06 9.23
C LEU A 149 -0.66 4.89 9.71
N ALA A 150 0.56 4.80 9.21
CA ALA A 150 1.56 3.88 9.71
C ALA A 150 2.02 4.32 11.10
N TRP A 151 1.75 3.49 12.12
CA TRP A 151 2.08 3.79 13.51
C TRP A 151 2.93 2.68 14.13
N ASP A 152 4.24 2.86 14.08
CA ASP A 152 5.22 1.87 14.49
C ASP A 152 5.72 2.13 15.93
N GLN A 153 4.78 2.48 16.83
CA GLN A 153 5.06 2.79 18.22
C GLN A 153 4.04 2.12 19.15
N PRO A 154 4.43 1.83 20.41
CA PRO A 154 3.46 1.43 21.42
C PRO A 154 2.49 2.59 21.70
N GLY A 155 1.22 2.25 21.90
CA GLY A 155 0.19 3.24 22.16
C GLY A 155 -0.48 3.80 20.90
N LEU A 156 -1.56 4.56 21.07
CA LEU A 156 -2.25 5.27 19.99
C LEU A 156 -1.45 6.50 19.54
N PRO A 157 -1.64 6.98 18.31
CA PRO A 157 -1.05 8.25 17.92
C PRO A 157 -1.53 9.39 18.83
N PRO A 158 -0.72 10.43 19.03
CA PRO A 158 -1.12 11.62 19.77
C PRO A 158 -2.42 12.21 19.23
N GLU A 159 -3.25 12.78 20.12
CA GLU A 159 -4.58 13.28 19.76
C GLU A 159 -4.53 14.36 18.67
N ASP A 160 -3.53 15.21 18.68
CA ASP A 160 -3.32 16.25 17.66
C ASP A 160 -3.02 15.65 16.28
N VAL A 161 -2.21 14.59 16.21
CA VAL A 161 -1.93 13.84 14.96
C VAL A 161 -3.22 13.17 14.47
N ALA A 162 -3.90 12.46 15.34
CA ALA A 162 -5.14 11.75 15.02
C ALA A 162 -6.24 12.72 14.54
N ARG A 163 -6.39 13.85 15.20
CA ARG A 163 -7.37 14.91 14.86
C ARG A 163 -7.01 15.65 13.56
N THR A 164 -5.72 15.83 13.27
CA THR A 164 -5.29 16.50 12.04
C THR A 164 -5.44 15.59 10.83
N LEU A 165 -5.04 14.31 10.96
CA LEU A 165 -5.01 13.40 9.83
C LEU A 165 -6.34 12.68 9.57
N HIS A 166 -7.16 12.46 10.60
CA HIS A 166 -8.40 11.67 10.52
C HIS A 166 -8.21 10.37 9.72
N PRO A 167 -7.27 9.47 10.13
CA PRO A 167 -6.98 8.28 9.36
C PRO A 167 -8.15 7.30 9.39
N THR A 168 -8.41 6.63 8.28
CA THR A 168 -9.39 5.53 8.20
C THR A 168 -8.82 4.27 8.84
N TYR A 169 -7.54 4.00 8.58
CA TYR A 169 -6.81 2.86 9.13
C TYR A 169 -5.66 3.32 10.00
N LEU A 170 -5.50 2.64 11.13
CA LEU A 170 -4.25 2.65 11.88
C LEU A 170 -3.48 1.38 11.53
N GLY A 171 -2.35 1.56 10.89
CA GLY A 171 -1.48 0.48 10.53
C GLY A 171 -0.46 0.22 11.63
N VAL A 172 -0.31 -1.03 12.05
CA VAL A 172 0.54 -1.43 13.17
C VAL A 172 1.44 -2.59 12.75
N ARG A 173 2.72 -2.51 13.11
CA ARG A 173 3.65 -3.64 12.93
C ARG A 173 3.16 -4.86 13.70
N ASN A 174 3.30 -6.05 13.12
CA ASN A 174 2.85 -7.31 13.70
C ASN A 174 3.36 -7.54 15.13
N THR A 175 4.61 -7.12 15.45
CA THR A 175 5.24 -7.26 16.76
C THR A 175 4.55 -6.44 17.88
N PHE A 176 3.82 -5.38 17.52
CA PHE A 176 3.09 -4.53 18.46
C PHE A 176 1.60 -4.84 18.54
N LEU A 177 1.12 -5.86 17.82
CA LEU A 177 -0.31 -6.11 17.69
C LEU A 177 -0.72 -7.42 18.39
N ASN A 178 -1.68 -7.29 19.28
CA ASN A 178 -2.38 -8.38 19.94
C ASN A 178 -3.89 -8.11 19.97
N ARG A 179 -4.69 -9.07 20.45
CA ARG A 179 -6.15 -8.95 20.48
C ARG A 179 -6.65 -7.74 21.28
N GLU A 180 -6.00 -7.43 22.41
CA GLU A 180 -6.35 -6.29 23.26
C GLU A 180 -6.13 -4.97 22.53
N ARG A 181 -5.00 -4.87 21.83
CA ARG A 181 -4.63 -3.70 21.03
C ARG A 181 -5.57 -3.47 19.86
N ILE A 182 -5.98 -4.54 19.17
CA ILE A 182 -6.99 -4.46 18.11
C ILE A 182 -8.29 -3.89 18.67
N GLY A 183 -8.77 -4.44 19.80
CA GLY A 183 -9.98 -3.95 20.46
C GLY A 183 -9.86 -2.50 20.96
N GLU A 184 -8.68 -2.06 21.39
CA GLU A 184 -8.42 -0.66 21.76
C GLU A 184 -8.56 0.25 20.54
N ILE A 185 -7.87 -0.06 19.44
CA ILE A 185 -7.90 0.73 18.19
C ILE A 185 -9.33 0.85 17.64
N HIS A 186 -10.09 -0.26 17.63
CA HIS A 186 -11.49 -0.26 17.20
C HIS A 186 -12.37 0.65 18.09
N ARG A 187 -12.17 0.64 19.43
CA ARG A 187 -12.92 1.53 20.34
C ARG A 187 -12.67 3.02 20.07
N PHE A 188 -11.50 3.36 19.52
CA PHE A 188 -11.21 4.74 19.09
C PHE A 188 -11.72 5.05 17.68
N GLY A 189 -12.41 4.11 17.04
CA GLY A 189 -13.08 4.32 15.75
C GLY A 189 -12.19 4.09 14.52
N TYR A 190 -10.96 3.57 14.69
CA TYR A 190 -10.08 3.23 13.58
C TYR A 190 -10.23 1.79 13.14
N ARG A 191 -10.01 1.53 11.86
CA ARG A 191 -9.77 0.18 11.35
C ARG A 191 -8.30 -0.18 11.56
N VAL A 192 -8.01 -1.47 11.76
CA VAL A 192 -6.65 -1.98 12.02
C VAL A 192 -6.09 -2.61 10.78
N ALA A 193 -4.94 -2.12 10.32
CA ALA A 193 -4.10 -2.79 9.34
C ALA A 193 -2.84 -3.33 9.99
N VAL A 194 -2.42 -4.55 9.66
CA VAL A 194 -1.18 -5.16 10.17
C VAL A 194 -0.20 -5.43 9.04
N TRP A 195 1.11 -5.18 9.28
CA TRP A 195 2.22 -5.49 8.37
C TRP A 195 3.50 -5.88 9.13
N ASN A 196 4.55 -6.46 8.56
CA ASN A 196 4.49 -7.38 7.43
C ASN A 196 4.19 -8.75 7.99
N VAL A 197 3.25 -9.47 7.43
CA VAL A 197 2.94 -10.82 7.89
C VAL A 197 3.11 -11.78 6.71
N ASN A 198 4.19 -12.56 6.71
CA ASN A 198 4.58 -13.41 5.59
C ASN A 198 4.44 -14.91 5.88
N GLU A 199 4.19 -15.29 7.14
CA GLU A 199 4.01 -16.67 7.54
C GLU A 199 2.51 -17.03 7.60
N PHE A 200 2.10 -18.07 6.88
CA PHE A 200 0.70 -18.48 6.78
C PHE A 200 0.01 -18.70 8.15
N PRO A 201 0.64 -19.34 9.17
CA PRO A 201 0.04 -19.46 10.50
C PRO A 201 -0.19 -18.10 11.18
N GLU A 202 0.70 -17.12 10.96
CA GLU A 202 0.52 -15.77 11.48
C GLU A 202 -0.60 -15.02 10.76
N MET A 203 -0.71 -15.16 9.43
CA MET A 203 -1.84 -14.62 8.67
C MET A 203 -3.16 -15.12 9.24
N ALA A 204 -3.32 -16.43 9.39
CA ALA A 204 -4.50 -17.04 9.98
C ALA A 204 -4.79 -16.52 11.40
N ARG A 205 -3.74 -16.35 12.21
CA ARG A 205 -3.87 -15.78 13.55
C ARG A 205 -4.41 -14.36 13.54
N TYR A 206 -3.87 -13.46 12.71
CA TYR A 206 -4.32 -12.06 12.67
C TYR A 206 -5.71 -11.92 12.06
N VAL A 207 -6.04 -12.67 11.02
CA VAL A 207 -7.41 -12.76 10.47
C VAL A 207 -8.39 -13.22 11.56
N GLY A 208 -8.05 -14.28 12.32
CA GLY A 208 -8.84 -14.76 13.44
C GLY A 208 -8.90 -13.82 14.65
N MET A 209 -8.01 -12.86 14.77
CA MET A 209 -8.08 -11.79 15.76
C MET A 209 -8.98 -10.64 15.34
N GLY A 210 -9.39 -10.55 14.06
CA GLY A 210 -10.31 -9.54 13.55
C GLY A 210 -9.61 -8.24 13.11
N VAL A 211 -8.41 -8.31 12.53
CA VAL A 211 -7.81 -7.17 11.82
C VAL A 211 -8.64 -6.84 10.57
N ASP A 212 -8.73 -5.56 10.22
CA ASP A 212 -9.51 -5.11 9.06
C ASP A 212 -8.72 -5.20 7.75
N ALA A 213 -7.39 -5.16 7.82
CA ALA A 213 -6.51 -5.35 6.68
C ALA A 213 -5.20 -6.03 7.10
N LEU A 214 -4.61 -6.82 6.20
CA LEU A 214 -3.33 -7.49 6.41
C LEU A 214 -2.46 -7.30 5.17
N ALA A 215 -1.23 -6.85 5.38
CA ALA A 215 -0.26 -6.61 4.32
C ALA A 215 0.85 -7.66 4.33
N THR A 216 1.13 -8.22 3.15
CA THR A 216 2.07 -9.32 2.95
C THR A 216 2.81 -9.22 1.62
N GLU A 217 3.98 -9.83 1.56
CA GLU A 217 4.75 -10.10 0.34
C GLU A 217 4.29 -11.41 -0.35
N ARG A 218 3.48 -12.23 0.35
CA ARG A 218 2.98 -13.54 -0.10
C ARG A 218 1.47 -13.47 -0.33
N ILE A 219 1.07 -12.72 -1.34
CA ILE A 219 -0.34 -12.39 -1.54
C ILE A 219 -1.23 -13.59 -1.85
N GLU A 220 -0.72 -14.59 -2.56
CA GLU A 220 -1.48 -15.81 -2.90
C GLU A 220 -1.88 -16.59 -1.64
N ASP A 221 -0.97 -16.70 -0.65
CA ASP A 221 -1.25 -17.35 0.62
C ASP A 221 -2.38 -16.63 1.37
N LEU A 222 -2.32 -15.30 1.43
CA LEU A 222 -3.33 -14.50 2.13
C LEU A 222 -4.69 -14.56 1.45
N THR A 223 -4.73 -14.44 0.13
CA THR A 223 -6.00 -14.48 -0.62
C THR A 223 -6.66 -15.86 -0.58
N SER A 224 -5.88 -16.93 -0.52
CA SER A 224 -6.43 -18.27 -0.30
C SER A 224 -7.15 -18.35 1.05
N LEU A 225 -6.51 -17.86 2.12
CA LEU A 225 -7.05 -17.86 3.47
C LEU A 225 -8.33 -17.01 3.60
N THR A 226 -8.35 -15.80 3.02
CA THR A 226 -9.50 -14.89 3.14
C THR A 226 -10.71 -15.38 2.35
N LYS A 227 -10.49 -15.95 1.16
CA LYS A 227 -11.57 -16.53 0.33
C LYS A 227 -12.20 -17.79 0.95
N ASP A 228 -11.42 -18.62 1.63
CA ASP A 228 -11.94 -19.81 2.31
C ASP A 228 -12.80 -19.41 3.54
N ALA A 229 -12.35 -18.42 4.31
CA ALA A 229 -13.13 -17.86 5.41
C ALA A 229 -14.47 -17.24 4.96
N GLU A 230 -14.54 -16.65 3.77
CA GLU A 230 -15.78 -16.13 3.20
C GLU A 230 -16.77 -17.24 2.81
N LYS A 231 -16.28 -18.34 2.23
CA LYS A 231 -17.12 -19.48 1.86
C LYS A 231 -17.74 -20.13 3.11
N GLU A 232 -16.93 -20.32 4.16
CA GLU A 232 -17.41 -20.87 5.43
C GLU A 232 -18.44 -19.95 6.12
N GLY A 233 -18.21 -18.63 6.10
CA GLY A 233 -19.14 -17.65 6.65
C GLY A 233 -20.48 -17.59 5.91
N ARG A 234 -20.50 -17.77 4.59
CA ARG A 234 -21.74 -17.85 3.80
C ARG A 234 -22.52 -19.13 4.06
N GLN A 235 -21.85 -20.27 4.16
CA GLN A 235 -22.51 -21.56 4.45
C GLN A 235 -23.14 -21.58 5.84
N THR A 236 -22.52 -20.97 6.84
CA THR A 236 -23.08 -20.84 8.19
C THR A 236 -24.27 -19.89 8.22
N ALA A 237 -24.29 -18.82 7.44
CA ALA A 237 -25.39 -17.86 7.36
C ALA A 237 -26.61 -18.42 6.60
N GLU A 238 -26.43 -19.33 5.63
CA GLU A 238 -27.49 -19.99 4.89
C GLU A 238 -28.09 -21.16 5.66
N SER A 239 -27.42 -21.62 6.73
CA SER A 239 -27.86 -22.78 7.54
C SER A 239 -28.55 -22.38 8.87
N ALA A 240 -28.65 -21.07 9.16
CA ALA A 240 -29.25 -20.49 10.37
C ALA A 240 -30.54 -19.75 10.05
#